data_ac6b3f4c1a295c3549a17777f5862e00
#
_entry.id   ac6b3f4c1a295c3549a17777f5862e00
#
_cell.length_a   1.000
_cell.length_b   1.000
_cell.length_c   1.000
_cell.angle_alpha   90.00
_cell.angle_beta   90.00
_cell.angle_gamma   90.00
#
_symmetry.space_group_name_H-M   'P 1'
#
loop_
_entity.id
_entity.type
_entity.pdbx_description
1 polymer ?
#
loop_
_entity_poly.entity_id
_entity_poly.type
_entity_poly.pdbx_seq_one_letter_code
_entity_poly.pdbx_strand_id
1 'polypeptide(L)'
;PNFLVLDEPTSGLDPVVRDDILDLLWDFVQDEQNAVLISSHITSDLEKAADYITYIHQGRVVLSDSKDAILEHYAKLGCTQAQLRDIQPGDLVRVRKGSFGCEALVRDRAAFARKYPGLMLDRVTLEDIMLLIGKGELA
;
A
#
# COMPACT_ATOMS: atom_id res chain seq x y z
N PRO A 1 -19.05 20.90 -11.20
CA PRO A 1 -18.17 20.01 -10.47
C PRO A 1 -18.80 19.51 -9.18
N ASN A 2 -18.73 18.20 -8.96
CA ASN A 2 -19.25 17.58 -7.76
C ASN A 2 -18.10 16.87 -7.01
N PHE A 3 -18.11 17.02 -5.68
CA PHE A 3 -17.11 16.38 -4.84
C PHE A 3 -17.84 15.62 -3.74
N LEU A 4 -17.63 14.29 -3.72
CA LEU A 4 -18.17 13.41 -2.70
C LEU A 4 -17.09 13.08 -1.67
N VAL A 5 -17.45 13.14 -0.40
CA VAL A 5 -16.60 12.72 0.71
C VAL A 5 -17.33 11.60 1.45
N LEU A 6 -16.77 10.40 1.45
CA LEU A 6 -17.40 9.22 2.02
C LEU A 6 -16.46 8.56 3.01
N ASP A 7 -16.96 8.26 4.19
CA ASP A 7 -16.20 7.58 5.25
C ASP A 7 -16.64 6.13 5.31
N GLU A 8 -15.73 5.21 5.02
CA GLU A 8 -15.96 3.76 5.03
C GLU A 8 -17.22 3.35 4.26
N PRO A 9 -17.40 3.75 2.98
CA PRO A 9 -18.68 3.60 2.28
C PRO A 9 -19.09 2.15 2.03
N THR A 10 -18.15 1.19 2.09
CA THR A 10 -18.42 -0.23 1.82
C THR A 10 -18.35 -1.10 3.07
N SER A 11 -18.09 -0.51 4.22
CA SER A 11 -17.95 -1.24 5.48
C SER A 11 -19.25 -1.93 5.89
N GLY A 12 -19.15 -3.19 6.30
CA GLY A 12 -20.30 -3.97 6.75
C GLY A 12 -21.20 -4.51 5.64
N LEU A 13 -20.85 -4.29 4.38
CA LEU A 13 -21.61 -4.78 3.23
C LEU A 13 -21.05 -6.11 2.73
N ASP A 14 -21.92 -6.92 2.13
CA ASP A 14 -21.48 -8.15 1.48
C ASP A 14 -20.67 -7.85 0.19
N PRO A 15 -19.92 -8.84 -0.34
CA PRO A 15 -19.05 -8.59 -1.50
C PRO A 15 -19.77 -8.10 -2.75
N VAL A 16 -21.01 -8.55 -2.98
CA VAL A 16 -21.79 -8.15 -4.18
C VAL A 16 -22.19 -6.68 -4.09
N VAL A 17 -22.72 -6.27 -2.95
CA VAL A 17 -23.12 -4.87 -2.73
C VAL A 17 -21.90 -3.94 -2.72
N ARG A 18 -20.79 -4.38 -2.14
CA ARG A 18 -19.53 -3.61 -2.19
C ARG A 18 -19.08 -3.37 -3.62
N ASP A 19 -19.11 -4.40 -4.45
CA ASP A 19 -18.74 -4.28 -5.85
C ASP A 19 -19.65 -3.31 -6.60
N ASP A 20 -20.95 -3.37 -6.36
CA ASP A 20 -21.92 -2.44 -6.95
C ASP A 20 -21.64 -0.99 -6.58
N ILE A 21 -21.29 -0.73 -5.32
CA ILE A 21 -20.96 0.63 -4.86
C ILE A 21 -19.67 1.12 -5.51
N LEU A 22 -18.65 0.27 -5.61
CA LEU A 22 -17.40 0.63 -6.27
C LEU A 22 -17.62 0.94 -7.76
N ASP A 23 -18.48 0.20 -8.42
CA ASP A 23 -18.84 0.46 -9.81
C ASP A 23 -19.57 1.81 -9.97
N LEU A 24 -20.46 2.15 -9.03
CA LEU A 24 -21.14 3.46 -9.02
C LEU A 24 -20.14 4.61 -8.83
N LEU A 25 -19.18 4.45 -7.94
CA LEU A 25 -18.13 5.45 -7.72
C LEU A 25 -17.22 5.57 -8.94
N TRP A 26 -16.89 4.46 -9.56
CA TRP A 26 -16.10 4.45 -10.79
C TRP A 26 -16.81 5.21 -11.91
N ASP A 27 -18.09 4.94 -12.11
CA ASP A 27 -18.89 5.65 -13.12
C ASP A 27 -18.98 7.16 -12.84
N PHE A 28 -19.14 7.50 -11.56
CA PHE A 28 -19.23 8.91 -11.14
C PHE A 28 -17.98 9.71 -11.49
N VAL A 29 -16.78 9.14 -11.30
CA VAL A 29 -15.52 9.83 -11.57
C VAL A 29 -15.10 9.80 -13.04
N GLN A 30 -15.84 9.12 -13.92
CA GLN A 30 -15.61 9.22 -15.36
C GLN A 30 -15.87 10.60 -15.90
N ASP A 31 -16.78 11.37 -15.27
CA ASP A 31 -16.88 12.80 -15.52
C ASP A 31 -15.72 13.52 -14.83
N GLU A 32 -14.86 14.15 -15.62
CA GLU A 32 -13.66 14.85 -15.12
C GLU A 32 -13.96 15.97 -14.13
N GLN A 33 -15.18 16.44 -14.08
CA GLN A 33 -15.60 17.46 -13.12
C GLN A 33 -15.99 16.88 -11.76
N ASN A 34 -16.06 15.57 -11.66
CA ASN A 34 -16.42 14.88 -10.43
C ASN A 34 -15.17 14.30 -9.75
N ALA A 35 -15.17 14.36 -8.43
CA ALA A 35 -14.13 13.75 -7.63
C ALA A 35 -14.72 13.07 -6.39
N VAL A 36 -14.05 12.05 -5.90
CA VAL A 36 -14.45 11.32 -4.70
C VAL A 36 -13.25 11.18 -3.77
N LEU A 37 -13.46 11.51 -2.52
CA LEU A 37 -12.53 11.18 -1.44
C LEU A 37 -13.20 10.14 -0.55
N ILE A 38 -12.59 8.97 -0.45
CA ILE A 38 -13.07 7.90 0.43
C ILE A 38 -12.03 7.54 1.47
N SER A 39 -12.48 7.24 2.68
CA SER A 39 -11.68 6.53 3.66
C SER A 39 -12.08 5.06 3.65
N SER A 40 -11.12 4.16 3.76
CA SER A 40 -11.38 2.72 3.86
C SER A 40 -10.16 2.00 4.43
N HIS A 41 -10.41 0.92 5.18
CA HIS A 41 -9.38 -0.03 5.57
C HIS A 41 -9.42 -1.30 4.70
N ILE A 42 -10.32 -1.35 3.73
CA ILE A 42 -10.48 -2.51 2.84
C ILE A 42 -9.59 -2.28 1.61
N THR A 43 -8.39 -2.84 1.65
CA THR A 43 -7.36 -2.59 0.64
C THR A 43 -7.75 -3.08 -0.75
N SER A 44 -8.50 -4.18 -0.86
CA SER A 44 -8.97 -4.66 -2.15
C SER A 44 -9.92 -3.68 -2.85
N ASP A 45 -10.74 -2.96 -2.08
CA ASP A 45 -11.61 -1.92 -2.63
C ASP A 45 -10.79 -0.74 -3.17
N LEU A 46 -9.75 -0.34 -2.43
CA LEU A 46 -8.86 0.74 -2.83
C LEU A 46 -8.04 0.38 -4.06
N GLU A 47 -7.56 -0.86 -4.15
CA GLU A 47 -6.84 -1.32 -5.35
C GLU A 47 -7.71 -1.29 -6.59
N LYS A 48 -9.00 -1.60 -6.43
CA LYS A 48 -9.96 -1.59 -7.53
C LYS A 48 -10.36 -0.18 -7.96
N ALA A 49 -10.67 0.70 -6.99
CA ALA A 49 -11.39 1.94 -7.26
C ALA A 49 -10.54 3.21 -7.18
N ALA A 50 -9.46 3.23 -6.42
CA ALA A 50 -8.71 4.45 -6.16
C ALA A 50 -7.65 4.70 -7.23
N ASP A 51 -7.48 5.97 -7.59
CA ASP A 51 -6.37 6.43 -8.44
C ASP A 51 -5.20 6.93 -7.60
N TYR A 52 -5.49 7.46 -6.43
CA TYR A 52 -4.53 8.09 -5.53
C TYR A 52 -4.71 7.57 -4.12
N ILE A 53 -3.63 7.25 -3.45
CA ILE A 53 -3.65 6.67 -2.09
C ILE A 53 -2.87 7.54 -1.13
N THR A 54 -3.49 7.84 0.00
CA THR A 54 -2.82 8.43 1.15
C THR A 54 -2.98 7.48 2.34
N TYR A 55 -1.88 7.03 2.89
CA TYR A 55 -1.90 6.14 4.06
C TYR A 55 -1.54 6.91 5.33
N ILE A 56 -2.47 6.88 6.28
CA ILE A 56 -2.31 7.53 7.59
C ILE A 56 -2.12 6.44 8.65
N HIS A 57 -1.08 6.59 9.44
CA HIS A 57 -0.78 5.68 10.55
C HIS A 57 -0.28 6.46 11.74
N GLN A 58 -0.89 6.23 12.90
CA GLN A 58 -0.54 6.91 14.18
C GLN A 58 -0.50 8.45 14.04
N GLY A 59 -1.50 9.00 13.38
CA GLY A 59 -1.65 10.44 13.21
C GLY A 59 -0.71 11.09 12.20
N ARG A 60 0.01 10.29 11.39
CA ARG A 60 0.95 10.79 10.40
C ARG A 60 0.66 10.22 9.02
N VAL A 61 0.92 11.01 8.00
CA VAL A 61 0.93 10.55 6.63
C VAL A 61 2.22 9.76 6.39
N VAL A 62 2.10 8.47 6.11
CA VAL A 62 3.25 7.58 5.86
C VAL A 62 3.62 7.59 4.39
N LEU A 63 2.62 7.56 3.51
CA LEU A 63 2.80 7.69 2.07
C LEU A 63 1.60 8.40 1.45
N SER A 64 1.83 9.06 0.33
CA SER A 64 0.79 9.70 -0.46
C SER A 64 1.27 9.80 -1.91
N ASP A 65 0.65 9.04 -2.79
CA ASP A 65 1.04 9.01 -4.20
C ASP A 65 -0.07 8.35 -5.04
N SER A 66 0.09 8.36 -6.35
CA SER A 66 -0.78 7.57 -7.22
C SER A 66 -0.63 6.08 -6.89
N LYS A 67 -1.74 5.36 -7.00
CA LYS A 67 -1.73 3.90 -6.77
C LYS A 67 -0.72 3.20 -7.67
N ASP A 68 -0.66 3.56 -8.94
CA ASP A 68 0.25 2.95 -9.89
C ASP A 68 1.71 3.18 -9.52
N ALA A 69 2.06 4.40 -9.08
CA ALA A 69 3.42 4.70 -8.62
C ALA A 69 3.79 3.91 -7.37
N ILE A 70 2.87 3.79 -6.42
CA ILE A 70 3.08 3.00 -5.20
C ILE A 70 3.36 1.53 -5.55
N LEU A 71 2.50 0.92 -6.37
CA LEU A 71 2.62 -0.49 -6.73
C LEU A 71 3.82 -0.78 -7.63
N GLU A 72 4.29 0.21 -8.37
CA GLU A 72 5.49 0.09 -9.20
C GLU A 72 6.78 0.24 -8.39
N HIS A 73 6.85 1.22 -7.49
CA HIS A 73 8.10 1.57 -6.82
C HIS A 73 8.35 0.81 -5.52
N TYR A 74 7.30 0.48 -4.77
CA TYR A 74 7.45 -0.28 -3.54
C TYR A 74 7.66 -1.76 -3.84
N ALA A 75 8.38 -2.43 -2.96
CA ALA A 75 8.60 -3.87 -3.05
C ALA A 75 8.64 -4.49 -1.65
N LYS A 76 8.39 -5.78 -1.62
CA LYS A 76 8.52 -6.59 -0.41
C LYS A 76 9.78 -7.42 -0.51
N LEU A 77 10.67 -7.26 0.46
CA LEU A 77 11.88 -8.06 0.59
C LEU A 77 11.62 -9.23 1.52
N GLY A 78 11.93 -10.44 1.05
CA GLY A 78 12.05 -11.60 1.91
C GLY A 78 13.51 -11.90 2.15
N CYS A 79 13.96 -12.03 3.39
CA CYS A 79 15.36 -12.29 3.71
C CYS A 79 15.51 -13.01 5.05
N THR A 80 16.71 -13.53 5.27
CA THR A 80 17.11 -14.08 6.56
C THR A 80 17.50 -12.96 7.50
N GLN A 81 17.59 -13.26 8.80
CA GLN A 81 18.11 -12.29 9.77
C GLN A 81 19.58 -11.94 9.49
N ALA A 82 20.35 -12.88 9.00
CA ALA A 82 21.74 -12.64 8.61
C ALA A 82 21.82 -11.64 7.45
N GLN A 83 21.00 -11.83 6.43
CA GLN A 83 20.92 -10.90 5.29
C GLN A 83 20.46 -9.52 5.72
N LEU A 84 19.50 -9.45 6.65
CA LEU A 84 18.99 -8.17 7.17
C LEU A 84 20.08 -7.34 7.81
N ARG A 85 21.05 -7.95 8.50
CA ARG A 85 22.15 -7.22 9.15
C ARG A 85 23.06 -6.50 8.15
N ASP A 86 23.14 -7.00 6.93
CA ASP A 86 23.99 -6.43 5.87
C ASP A 86 23.29 -5.31 5.11
N ILE A 87 22.01 -5.03 5.42
CA ILE A 87 21.24 -3.97 4.79
C ILE A 87 21.28 -2.72 5.68
N GLN A 88 21.55 -1.56 5.07
CA GLN A 88 21.52 -0.30 5.80
C GLN A 88 20.07 0.03 6.21
N PRO A 89 19.83 0.38 7.49
CA PRO A 89 18.48 0.64 7.97
C PRO A 89 17.71 1.70 7.17
N GLY A 90 18.40 2.72 6.68
CA GLY A 90 17.79 3.78 5.88
C GLY A 90 17.25 3.32 4.52
N ASP A 91 17.62 2.13 4.06
CA ASP A 91 17.13 1.56 2.80
C ASP A 91 15.81 0.79 2.97
N LEU A 92 15.34 0.63 4.21
CA LEU A 92 14.12 -0.07 4.54
C LEU A 92 13.11 0.88 5.20
N VAL A 93 11.84 0.78 4.81
CA VAL A 93 10.76 1.57 5.43
C VAL A 93 10.32 0.94 6.74
N ARG A 94 10.07 -0.36 6.73
CA ARG A 94 9.66 -1.17 7.90
C ARG A 94 10.19 -2.57 7.77
N VAL A 95 10.37 -3.23 8.91
CA VAL A 95 10.83 -4.62 8.99
C VAL A 95 9.90 -5.40 9.90
N ARG A 96 9.51 -6.58 9.47
CA ARG A 96 8.74 -7.54 10.27
C ARG A 96 9.53 -8.83 10.39
N LYS A 97 9.96 -9.15 11.61
CA LYS A 97 10.72 -10.37 11.90
C LYS A 97 9.76 -11.51 12.24
N GLY A 98 9.95 -12.64 11.59
CA GLY A 98 9.15 -13.83 11.82
C GLY A 98 10.00 -15.03 12.19
N SER A 99 9.32 -16.16 12.48
CA SER A 99 9.97 -17.41 12.88
C SER A 99 10.83 -18.02 11.77
N PHE A 100 10.46 -17.79 10.51
CA PHE A 100 11.11 -18.40 9.35
C PHE A 100 11.88 -17.40 8.49
N GLY A 101 11.99 -16.17 8.93
CA GLY A 101 12.68 -15.14 8.19
C GLY A 101 12.10 -13.77 8.45
N CYS A 102 12.54 -12.80 7.68
CA CYS A 102 12.14 -11.42 7.79
C CYS A 102 11.46 -10.95 6.51
N GLU A 103 10.48 -10.08 6.65
CA GLU A 103 9.90 -9.33 5.55
C GLU A 103 10.18 -7.84 5.78
N ALA A 104 10.48 -7.13 4.71
CA ALA A 104 10.73 -5.70 4.79
C ALA A 104 10.05 -4.96 3.64
N LEU A 105 9.67 -3.72 3.91
CA LEU A 105 9.12 -2.83 2.91
C LEU A 105 10.24 -1.95 2.35
N VAL A 106 10.39 -1.98 1.03
CA VAL A 106 11.35 -1.19 0.28
C VAL A 106 10.61 -0.12 -0.51
N ARG A 107 11.04 1.14 -0.41
CA ARG A 107 10.38 2.26 -1.08
C ARG A 107 10.73 2.36 -2.57
N ASP A 108 11.96 2.09 -2.93
CA ASP A 108 12.43 2.20 -4.31
C ASP A 108 13.06 0.88 -4.74
N ARG A 109 12.23 0.08 -5.42
CA ARG A 109 12.62 -1.26 -5.87
C ARG A 109 13.85 -1.24 -6.78
N ALA A 110 13.88 -0.34 -7.75
CA ALA A 110 14.97 -0.30 -8.72
C ALA A 110 16.30 0.09 -8.06
N ALA A 111 16.30 1.11 -7.22
CA ALA A 111 17.50 1.53 -6.49
C ALA A 111 17.99 0.44 -5.53
N PHE A 112 17.06 -0.20 -4.82
CA PHE A 112 17.40 -1.29 -3.89
C PHE A 112 18.01 -2.48 -4.62
N ALA A 113 17.44 -2.88 -5.76
CA ALA A 113 17.95 -3.99 -6.56
C ALA A 113 19.36 -3.74 -7.09
N ARG A 114 19.68 -2.51 -7.42
CA ARG A 114 21.04 -2.13 -7.85
C ARG A 114 22.05 -2.19 -6.69
N LYS A 115 21.61 -1.79 -5.48
CA LYS A 115 22.48 -1.77 -4.31
C LYS A 115 22.68 -3.15 -3.69
N TYR A 116 21.64 -4.00 -3.75
CA TYR A 116 21.64 -5.34 -3.16
C TYR A 116 21.20 -6.38 -4.20
N PRO A 117 22.01 -6.66 -5.21
CA PRO A 117 21.57 -7.49 -6.35
C PRO A 117 21.31 -8.96 -6.03
N GLY A 118 21.77 -9.44 -4.89
CA GLY A 118 21.57 -10.83 -4.47
C GLY A 118 20.30 -11.10 -3.69
N LEU A 119 19.50 -10.06 -3.40
CA LEU A 119 18.29 -10.19 -2.60
C LEU A 119 17.04 -10.25 -3.48
N MET A 120 16.08 -11.07 -3.08
CA MET A 120 14.82 -11.24 -3.81
C MET A 120 13.80 -10.21 -3.39
N LEU A 121 13.25 -9.49 -4.39
CA LEU A 121 12.16 -8.55 -4.20
C LEU A 121 10.90 -9.07 -4.90
N ASP A 122 9.79 -9.03 -4.18
CA ASP A 122 8.47 -9.34 -4.69
C ASP A 122 7.66 -8.06 -4.89
N ARG A 123 6.66 -8.12 -5.78
CA ARG A 123 5.69 -7.05 -5.92
C ARG A 123 4.84 -6.98 -4.66
N VAL A 124 4.41 -5.77 -4.33
CA VAL A 124 3.54 -5.52 -3.18
C VAL A 124 2.10 -5.34 -3.62
N THR A 125 1.18 -5.68 -2.71
CA THR A 125 -0.20 -5.22 -2.73
C THR A 125 -0.35 -4.07 -1.71
N LEU A 126 -1.45 -3.32 -1.78
CA LEU A 126 -1.74 -2.32 -0.74
C LEU A 126 -1.89 -2.98 0.63
N GLU A 127 -2.42 -4.20 0.68
CA GLU A 127 -2.50 -4.95 1.94
C GLU A 127 -1.11 -5.25 2.52
N ASP A 128 -0.16 -5.67 1.69
CA ASP A 128 1.22 -5.89 2.12
C ASP A 128 1.82 -4.64 2.75
N ILE A 129 1.64 -3.49 2.12
CA ILE A 129 2.13 -2.21 2.62
C ILE A 129 1.49 -1.88 3.96
N MET A 130 0.17 -2.02 4.07
CA MET A 130 -0.57 -1.74 5.29
C MET A 130 -0.13 -2.64 6.44
N LEU A 131 0.07 -3.94 6.19
CA LEU A 131 0.53 -4.88 7.20
C LEU A 131 1.97 -4.59 7.65
N LEU A 132 2.87 -4.30 6.72
CA LEU A 132 4.25 -4.00 7.05
C LEU A 132 4.40 -2.68 7.81
N ILE A 133 3.63 -1.66 7.47
CA ILE A 133 3.62 -0.41 8.22
C ILE A 133 2.94 -0.58 9.58
N GLY A 134 1.80 -1.28 9.63
CA GLY A 134 1.02 -1.44 10.85
C GLY A 134 1.63 -2.39 11.87
N LYS A 135 2.28 -3.46 11.44
CA LYS A 135 2.87 -4.49 12.30
C LYS A 135 4.39 -4.53 12.28
N GLY A 136 5.02 -3.88 11.31
CA GLY A 136 6.47 -3.81 11.20
C GLY A 136 7.06 -2.75 12.12
N GLU A 137 8.38 -2.83 12.30
CA GLU A 137 9.15 -1.90 13.09
C GLU A 137 10.05 -1.06 12.18
N LEU A 138 10.45 0.10 12.67
CA LEU A 138 11.49 0.89 12.02
C LEU A 138 12.80 0.10 12.01
N ALA A 139 13.47 0.13 10.88
CA ALA A 139 14.75 -0.56 10.73
C ALA A 139 15.88 0.13 11.50
#